data_edbb7a05fd12df96e24c0af2462facf5
#
_entry.id   edbb7a05fd12df96e24c0af2462facf5
#
_cell.length_a   1.000
_cell.length_b   1.000
_cell.length_c   1.000
_cell.angle_alpha   90.00
_cell.angle_beta   90.00
_cell.angle_gamma   90.00
#
_symmetry.space_group_name_H-M   'P 1'
#
loop_
_entity.id
_entity.type
_entity.pdbx_description
1 polymer ?
#
loop_
_entity_poly.entity_id
_entity_poly.type
_entity_poly.pdbx_seq_one_letter_code
_entity_poly.pdbx_strand_id
1 'polypeptide(L)'
;MKLFSIMALAFTLTATQTWAAERFEVVGDTIVYRSIISDDETMREINEDDVVVLETLLDANPQVTTLEITSSGGNLYAAINMLHVVDTFGLDTRVTEYCESACPFVFIAGVNRTMAEGARLGFHLSYREPEELRAYYVAHKAEEDWTNAFEFASYMFEEGQRHANNVIPFMYASGLSPDFIHKANSSGSYEMWHPSREELMAGGVITE
;
A
#
# COMPACT_ATOMS: atom_id res chain seq x y z
N MET A 1 -15.58 25.45 -43.17
CA MET A 1 -14.57 24.47 -42.75
C MET A 1 -13.96 24.99 -41.44
N LYS A 2 -14.42 24.50 -40.28
CA LYS A 2 -13.89 24.93 -38.97
C LYS A 2 -12.85 23.91 -38.54
N LEU A 3 -11.57 24.31 -38.48
CA LEU A 3 -10.50 23.51 -37.88
C LEU A 3 -10.72 23.45 -36.37
N PHE A 4 -10.97 22.28 -35.87
CA PHE A 4 -10.85 22.02 -34.43
C PHE A 4 -9.39 21.80 -34.09
N SER A 5 -8.77 22.78 -33.40
CA SER A 5 -7.48 22.58 -32.75
C SER A 5 -7.66 21.68 -31.56
N ILE A 6 -7.14 20.47 -31.64
CA ILE A 6 -6.97 19.58 -30.48
C ILE A 6 -5.80 20.13 -29.67
N MET A 7 -6.13 20.75 -28.55
CA MET A 7 -5.14 21.20 -27.57
C MET A 7 -4.71 19.96 -26.75
N ALA A 8 -3.55 19.40 -27.07
CA ALA A 8 -2.93 18.35 -26.26
C ALA A 8 -2.52 18.99 -24.93
N LEU A 9 -3.20 18.60 -23.85
CA LEU A 9 -2.75 18.91 -22.49
C LEU A 9 -1.47 18.10 -22.24
N ALA A 10 -0.31 18.75 -22.28
CA ALA A 10 0.92 18.17 -21.81
C ALA A 10 0.90 18.17 -20.27
N PHE A 11 0.69 17.01 -19.66
CA PHE A 11 0.91 16.84 -18.23
C PHE A 11 2.41 16.93 -17.96
N THR A 12 2.85 17.99 -17.30
CA THR A 12 4.23 18.10 -16.79
C THR A 12 4.29 17.32 -15.47
N LEU A 13 4.86 16.11 -15.51
CA LEU A 13 5.21 15.36 -14.30
C LEU A 13 6.20 16.18 -13.45
N THR A 14 5.95 16.23 -12.14
CA THR A 14 6.90 16.78 -11.17
C THR A 14 8.09 15.82 -11.01
N ALA A 15 9.21 16.26 -10.45
CA ALA A 15 10.38 15.40 -10.26
C ALA A 15 10.08 14.17 -9.39
N THR A 16 9.22 14.29 -8.37
CA THR A 16 8.77 13.17 -7.51
C THR A 16 7.96 12.15 -8.29
N GLN A 17 7.02 12.58 -9.14
CA GLN A 17 6.24 11.69 -10.00
C GLN A 17 7.10 10.96 -11.05
N THR A 18 8.23 11.55 -11.45
CA THR A 18 9.18 10.87 -12.34
C THR A 18 9.83 9.67 -11.64
N TRP A 19 10.25 9.83 -10.39
CA TRP A 19 10.82 8.74 -9.58
C TRP A 19 9.80 7.64 -9.27
N ALA A 20 8.57 8.01 -8.94
CA ALA A 20 7.50 7.04 -8.73
C ALA A 20 7.20 6.24 -10.03
N ALA A 21 7.21 6.91 -11.19
CA ALA A 21 7.00 6.24 -12.48
C ALA A 21 8.07 5.18 -12.82
N GLU A 22 9.31 5.34 -12.34
CA GLU A 22 10.37 4.34 -12.53
C GLU A 22 10.13 3.03 -11.75
N ARG A 23 9.23 3.05 -10.76
CA ARG A 23 8.84 1.87 -9.98
C ARG A 23 7.82 0.98 -10.68
N PHE A 24 7.23 1.47 -11.76
CA PHE A 24 6.17 0.79 -12.49
C PHE A 24 6.59 0.47 -13.91
N GLU A 25 6.27 -0.75 -14.34
CA GLU A 25 6.46 -1.21 -15.72
C GLU A 25 5.18 -1.87 -16.22
N VAL A 26 4.71 -1.50 -17.41
CA VAL A 26 3.56 -2.17 -18.04
C VAL A 26 4.08 -3.27 -18.98
N VAL A 27 3.75 -4.51 -18.66
CA VAL A 27 4.16 -5.71 -19.43
C VAL A 27 2.91 -6.48 -19.84
N GLY A 28 2.43 -6.24 -21.05
CA GLY A 28 1.21 -6.89 -21.57
C GLY A 28 -0.04 -6.46 -20.78
N ASP A 29 -0.63 -7.39 -20.05
CA ASP A 29 -1.81 -7.21 -19.20
C ASP A 29 -1.47 -7.02 -17.71
N THR A 30 -0.20 -6.85 -17.42
CA THR A 30 0.31 -6.73 -16.03
C THR A 30 1.04 -5.41 -15.83
N ILE A 31 0.75 -4.73 -14.72
CA ILE A 31 1.61 -3.70 -14.17
C ILE A 31 2.52 -4.36 -13.14
N VAL A 32 3.83 -4.19 -13.30
CA VAL A 32 4.85 -4.63 -12.34
C VAL A 32 5.25 -3.44 -11.49
N TYR A 33 5.05 -3.53 -10.18
CA TYR A 33 5.41 -2.51 -9.20
C TYR A 33 6.53 -3.01 -8.29
N ARG A 34 7.61 -2.22 -8.19
CA ARG A 34 8.74 -2.46 -7.27
C ARG A 34 9.05 -1.19 -6.49
N SER A 35 8.78 -1.19 -5.19
CA SER A 35 9.08 0.00 -4.36
C SER A 35 10.58 0.24 -4.19
N ILE A 36 11.41 -0.79 -4.33
CA ILE A 36 12.87 -0.71 -4.13
C ILE A 36 13.59 -0.61 -5.47
N ILE A 37 13.81 0.60 -5.96
CA ILE A 37 14.64 0.87 -7.15
C ILE A 37 15.82 1.81 -6.84
N SER A 38 15.91 2.34 -5.62
CA SER A 38 16.90 3.32 -5.19
C SER A 38 17.72 2.83 -4.00
N ASP A 39 18.96 3.29 -3.88
CA ASP A 39 19.78 3.10 -2.67
C ASP A 39 19.34 4.04 -1.53
N ASP A 40 18.54 5.06 -1.81
CA ASP A 40 17.95 5.96 -0.81
C ASP A 40 16.77 5.26 -0.10
N GLU A 41 16.90 5.02 1.20
CA GLU A 41 15.88 4.33 2.01
C GLU A 41 14.53 5.03 1.98
N THR A 42 14.50 6.37 1.93
CA THR A 42 13.25 7.15 1.90
C THR A 42 12.48 6.98 0.58
N MET A 43 13.17 6.53 -0.47
CA MET A 43 12.59 6.27 -1.79
C MET A 43 12.25 4.79 -2.02
N ARG A 44 12.38 3.94 -0.99
CA ARG A 44 12.07 2.50 -1.09
C ARG A 44 10.67 2.15 -0.62
N GLU A 45 9.94 3.11 -0.10
CA GLU A 45 8.65 2.92 0.54
C GLU A 45 7.49 3.26 -0.40
N ILE A 46 6.36 2.56 -0.22
CA ILE A 46 5.07 2.96 -0.82
C ILE A 46 4.74 4.37 -0.35
N ASN A 47 4.41 5.26 -1.28
CA ASN A 47 4.06 6.65 -1.00
C ASN A 47 2.89 7.14 -1.88
N GLU A 48 2.42 8.37 -1.64
CA GLU A 48 1.24 8.92 -2.33
C GLU A 48 1.47 9.14 -3.84
N ASP A 49 2.71 9.39 -4.29
CA ASP A 49 3.00 9.51 -5.72
C ASP A 49 2.82 8.16 -6.44
N ASP A 50 3.08 7.03 -5.76
CA ASP A 50 2.84 5.69 -6.32
C ASP A 50 1.35 5.47 -6.62
N VAL A 51 0.45 5.98 -5.78
CA VAL A 51 -1.01 5.90 -5.99
C VAL A 51 -1.40 6.59 -7.29
N VAL A 52 -0.93 7.84 -7.46
CA VAL A 52 -1.22 8.66 -8.64
C VAL A 52 -0.68 8.02 -9.92
N VAL A 53 0.52 7.46 -9.86
CA VAL A 53 1.14 6.77 -11.01
C VAL A 53 0.37 5.51 -11.37
N LEU A 54 0.01 4.68 -10.37
CA LEU A 54 -0.76 3.45 -10.60
C LEU A 54 -2.10 3.75 -11.28
N GLU A 55 -2.87 4.70 -10.75
CA GLU A 55 -4.16 5.10 -11.31
C GLU A 55 -4.01 5.64 -12.75
N THR A 56 -3.01 6.50 -12.98
CA THR A 56 -2.72 7.04 -14.32
C THR A 56 -2.36 5.94 -15.33
N LEU A 57 -1.58 4.95 -14.91
CA LEU A 57 -1.20 3.82 -15.77
C LEU A 57 -2.39 2.93 -16.10
N LEU A 58 -3.28 2.67 -15.13
CA LEU A 58 -4.48 1.86 -15.34
C LEU A 58 -5.46 2.56 -16.29
N ASP A 59 -5.67 3.86 -16.15
CA ASP A 59 -6.50 4.65 -17.07
C ASP A 59 -5.96 4.63 -18.51
N ALA A 60 -4.64 4.66 -18.66
CA ALA A 60 -3.98 4.65 -19.96
C ALA A 60 -3.88 3.24 -20.59
N ASN A 61 -4.03 2.17 -19.80
CA ASN A 61 -3.82 0.79 -20.21
C ASN A 61 -5.02 -0.11 -19.83
N PRO A 62 -6.17 0.02 -20.47
CA PRO A 62 -7.40 -0.70 -20.10
C PRO A 62 -7.31 -2.23 -20.28
N GLN A 63 -6.24 -2.74 -20.89
CA GLN A 63 -5.98 -4.17 -21.00
C GLN A 63 -5.35 -4.77 -19.73
N VAL A 64 -4.89 -3.93 -18.80
CA VAL A 64 -4.25 -4.40 -17.56
C VAL A 64 -5.29 -5.00 -16.63
N THR A 65 -5.01 -6.22 -16.18
CA THR A 65 -5.85 -6.98 -15.24
C THR A 65 -5.09 -7.46 -14.01
N THR A 66 -3.78 -7.31 -13.98
CA THR A 66 -2.92 -7.82 -12.90
C THR A 66 -1.96 -6.76 -12.39
N LEU A 67 -1.83 -6.66 -11.07
CA LEU A 67 -0.76 -5.93 -10.40
C LEU A 67 0.23 -6.93 -9.77
N GLU A 68 1.43 -7.02 -10.30
CA GLU A 68 2.55 -7.75 -9.70
C GLU A 68 3.31 -6.83 -8.74
N ILE A 69 3.54 -7.27 -7.49
CA ILE A 69 4.04 -6.43 -6.42
C ILE A 69 5.30 -7.02 -5.80
N THR A 70 6.33 -6.19 -5.65
CA THR A 70 7.49 -6.43 -4.79
C THR A 70 7.75 -5.18 -3.95
N SER A 71 7.54 -5.25 -2.63
CA SER A 71 7.64 -4.08 -1.76
C SER A 71 7.93 -4.45 -0.31
N SER A 72 8.77 -3.66 0.35
CA SER A 72 8.99 -3.71 1.81
C SER A 72 7.88 -3.01 2.62
N GLY A 73 6.90 -2.41 1.94
CA GLY A 73 5.87 -1.61 2.58
C GLY A 73 6.12 -0.11 2.50
N GLY A 74 5.77 0.64 3.52
CA GLY A 74 5.95 2.09 3.58
C GLY A 74 4.75 2.80 4.18
N ASN A 75 4.37 3.94 3.62
CA ASN A 75 3.27 4.74 4.13
C ASN A 75 1.96 3.97 4.07
N LEU A 76 1.37 3.77 5.24
CA LEU A 76 0.14 3.00 5.37
C LEU A 76 -1.06 3.63 4.67
N TYR A 77 -1.19 4.96 4.71
CA TYR A 77 -2.30 5.65 4.02
C TYR A 77 -2.16 5.55 2.51
N ALA A 78 -0.95 5.67 1.98
CA ALA A 78 -0.68 5.44 0.57
C ALA A 78 -1.00 3.99 0.17
N ALA A 79 -0.64 3.00 0.99
CA ALA A 79 -0.98 1.60 0.74
C ALA A 79 -2.49 1.37 0.75
N ILE A 80 -3.25 2.01 1.65
CA ILE A 80 -4.72 1.97 1.66
C ILE A 80 -5.30 2.64 0.42
N ASN A 81 -4.73 3.75 -0.04
CA ASN A 81 -5.17 4.40 -1.28
C ASN A 81 -4.87 3.51 -2.50
N MET A 82 -3.69 2.86 -2.57
CA MET A 82 -3.39 1.86 -3.61
C MET A 82 -4.35 0.66 -3.57
N LEU A 83 -4.70 0.18 -2.37
CA LEU A 83 -5.71 -0.86 -2.18
C LEU A 83 -7.04 -0.45 -2.83
N HIS A 84 -7.51 0.78 -2.61
CA HIS A 84 -8.74 1.26 -3.24
C HIS A 84 -8.65 1.35 -4.76
N VAL A 85 -7.48 1.68 -5.31
CA VAL A 85 -7.25 1.62 -6.76
C VAL A 85 -7.36 0.18 -7.26
N VAL A 86 -6.68 -0.78 -6.61
CA VAL A 86 -6.74 -2.21 -6.97
C VAL A 86 -8.16 -2.74 -6.94
N ASP A 87 -8.92 -2.46 -5.87
CA ASP A 87 -10.31 -2.87 -5.72
C ASP A 87 -11.22 -2.22 -6.77
N THR A 88 -11.07 -0.92 -7.02
CA THR A 88 -11.87 -0.17 -7.99
C THR A 88 -11.71 -0.68 -9.42
N PHE A 89 -10.48 -1.01 -9.80
CA PHE A 89 -10.19 -1.55 -11.13
C PHE A 89 -10.39 -3.07 -11.22
N GLY A 90 -10.68 -3.75 -10.09
CA GLY A 90 -10.94 -5.18 -10.03
C GLY A 90 -9.74 -6.02 -10.45
N LEU A 91 -8.54 -5.61 -10.05
CA LEU A 91 -7.30 -6.27 -10.46
C LEU A 91 -7.08 -7.58 -9.70
N ASP A 92 -6.44 -8.53 -10.35
CA ASP A 92 -5.73 -9.62 -9.70
C ASP A 92 -4.40 -9.10 -9.12
N THR A 93 -3.91 -9.72 -8.05
CA THR A 93 -2.62 -9.38 -7.46
C THR A 93 -1.69 -10.58 -7.40
N ARG A 94 -0.41 -10.31 -7.60
CA ARG A 94 0.63 -11.33 -7.59
C ARG A 94 1.87 -10.85 -6.84
N VAL A 95 2.45 -11.71 -6.02
CA VAL A 95 3.76 -11.48 -5.38
C VAL A 95 4.76 -12.47 -5.90
N THR A 96 5.88 -11.98 -6.43
CA THR A 96 6.96 -12.82 -6.99
C THR A 96 8.17 -12.93 -6.10
N GLU A 97 8.41 -11.96 -5.22
CA GLU A 97 9.54 -11.95 -4.29
C GLU A 97 9.08 -11.76 -2.84
N TYR A 98 8.68 -10.56 -2.48
CA TYR A 98 8.18 -10.26 -1.14
C TYR A 98 7.18 -9.10 -1.16
N CYS A 99 6.29 -9.11 -0.16
CA CYS A 99 5.36 -8.01 0.11
C CYS A 99 5.16 -7.93 1.62
N GLU A 100 5.73 -6.91 2.25
CA GLU A 100 5.89 -6.83 3.70
C GLU A 100 5.28 -5.53 4.25
N SER A 101 4.98 -5.49 5.56
CA SER A 101 4.49 -4.31 6.28
C SER A 101 3.15 -3.77 5.74
N ALA A 102 3.14 -2.60 5.09
CA ALA A 102 1.94 -2.01 4.49
C ALA A 102 1.57 -2.66 3.14
N CYS A 103 2.50 -3.33 2.47
CA CYS A 103 2.28 -3.94 1.16
C CYS A 103 1.16 -5.02 1.13
N PRO A 104 1.02 -5.93 2.12
CA PRO A 104 -0.07 -6.90 2.14
C PRO A 104 -1.47 -6.30 2.02
N PHE A 105 -1.70 -5.05 2.44
CA PHE A 105 -3.00 -4.40 2.25
C PHE A 105 -3.33 -4.20 0.77
N VAL A 106 -2.33 -3.82 -0.03
CA VAL A 106 -2.48 -3.71 -1.49
C VAL A 106 -2.73 -5.08 -2.11
N PHE A 107 -1.98 -6.10 -1.68
CA PHE A 107 -2.09 -7.46 -2.18
C PHE A 107 -3.46 -8.09 -1.90
N ILE A 108 -4.00 -7.97 -0.68
CA ILE A 108 -5.29 -8.57 -0.31
C ILE A 108 -6.50 -7.89 -0.97
N ALA A 109 -6.31 -6.74 -1.64
CA ALA A 109 -7.35 -6.09 -2.43
C ALA A 109 -7.61 -6.80 -3.77
N GLY A 110 -6.68 -7.66 -4.22
CA GLY A 110 -6.84 -8.40 -5.47
C GLY A 110 -8.00 -9.39 -5.45
N VAL A 111 -8.68 -9.53 -6.59
CA VAL A 111 -9.76 -10.51 -6.80
C VAL A 111 -9.20 -11.91 -6.69
N ASN A 112 -8.21 -12.25 -7.53
CA ASN A 112 -7.39 -13.45 -7.39
C ASN A 112 -6.01 -13.05 -6.87
N ARG A 113 -5.54 -13.78 -5.86
CA ARG A 113 -4.30 -13.46 -5.15
C ARG A 113 -3.34 -14.62 -5.24
N THR A 114 -2.25 -14.42 -5.97
CA THR A 114 -1.26 -15.48 -6.25
C THR A 114 0.12 -15.13 -5.71
N MET A 115 0.89 -16.15 -5.39
CA MET A 115 2.28 -16.02 -4.93
C MET A 115 3.18 -17.01 -5.68
N ALA A 116 4.32 -16.54 -6.16
CA ALA A 116 5.35 -17.41 -6.71
C ALA A 116 5.92 -18.35 -5.63
N GLU A 117 6.55 -19.44 -6.06
CA GLU A 117 7.29 -20.32 -5.15
C GLU A 117 8.49 -19.56 -4.56
N GLY A 118 8.66 -19.64 -3.24
CA GLY A 118 9.70 -18.91 -2.52
C GLY A 118 9.39 -17.44 -2.20
N ALA A 119 8.31 -16.88 -2.75
CA ALA A 119 7.85 -15.56 -2.36
C ALA A 119 7.31 -15.56 -0.92
N ARG A 120 7.30 -14.37 -0.27
CA ARG A 120 6.84 -14.24 1.11
C ARG A 120 5.97 -13.02 1.32
N LEU A 121 5.03 -13.13 2.24
CA LEU A 121 4.31 -12.01 2.85
C LEU A 121 4.79 -11.78 4.27
N GLY A 122 4.80 -10.53 4.71
CA GLY A 122 5.21 -10.17 6.07
C GLY A 122 4.21 -9.23 6.74
N PHE A 123 3.81 -9.58 7.96
CA PHE A 123 2.83 -8.84 8.76
C PHE A 123 3.45 -8.42 10.10
N HIS A 124 3.17 -7.20 10.52
CA HIS A 124 3.48 -6.67 11.84
C HIS A 124 2.50 -5.56 12.21
N LEU A 125 2.41 -5.22 13.50
CA LEU A 125 1.65 -4.05 13.93
C LEU A 125 2.23 -2.77 13.34
N SER A 126 1.36 -1.93 12.82
CA SER A 126 1.74 -0.59 12.40
C SER A 126 2.31 0.19 13.58
N TYR A 127 3.43 0.84 13.37
CA TYR A 127 4.07 1.69 14.37
C TYR A 127 4.61 2.96 13.70
N ARG A 128 4.96 3.92 14.53
CA ARG A 128 5.72 5.10 14.11
C ARG A 128 6.90 5.28 15.03
N GLU A 129 8.02 5.61 14.46
CA GLU A 129 9.22 5.91 15.24
C GLU A 129 8.99 7.11 16.16
N PRO A 130 9.49 7.11 17.41
CA PRO A 130 9.30 8.21 18.34
C PRO A 130 9.77 9.58 17.82
N GLU A 131 10.83 9.59 17.01
CA GLU A 131 11.34 10.83 16.42
C GLU A 131 10.41 11.35 15.30
N GLU A 132 9.79 10.46 14.53
CA GLU A 132 8.77 10.83 13.54
C GLU A 132 7.52 11.41 14.24
N LEU A 133 7.06 10.77 15.32
CA LEU A 133 5.96 11.28 16.13
C LEU A 133 6.27 12.66 16.70
N ARG A 134 7.50 12.87 17.18
CA ARG A 134 7.97 14.16 17.67
C ARG A 134 7.95 15.22 16.57
N ALA A 135 8.50 14.88 15.40
CA ALA A 135 8.54 15.78 14.25
C ALA A 135 7.12 16.16 13.80
N TYR A 136 6.22 15.18 13.71
CA TYR A 136 4.82 15.39 13.37
C TYR A 136 4.12 16.32 14.38
N TYR A 137 4.26 16.06 15.68
CA TYR A 137 3.72 16.93 16.72
C TYR A 137 4.22 18.37 16.59
N VAL A 138 5.53 18.56 16.42
CA VAL A 138 6.11 19.91 16.30
C VAL A 138 5.60 20.65 15.07
N ALA A 139 5.45 19.95 13.94
CA ALA A 139 5.00 20.52 12.69
C ALA A 139 3.51 20.94 12.73
N HIS A 140 2.65 20.13 13.35
CA HIS A 140 1.20 20.28 13.26
C HIS A 140 0.51 20.81 14.51
N LYS A 141 1.19 20.90 15.66
CA LYS A 141 0.57 21.29 16.93
C LYS A 141 -0.19 22.63 16.91
N ALA A 142 0.24 23.57 16.07
CA ALA A 142 -0.42 24.88 15.96
C ALA A 142 -1.65 24.85 15.04
N GLU A 143 -1.63 24.02 14.02
CA GLU A 143 -2.74 23.81 13.08
C GLU A 143 -3.86 22.98 13.72
N GLU A 144 -3.48 21.97 14.50
CA GLU A 144 -4.37 21.04 15.19
C GLU A 144 -4.77 21.49 16.60
N ASP A 145 -4.37 22.71 17.02
CA ASP A 145 -4.63 23.29 18.34
C ASP A 145 -4.15 22.44 19.55
N TRP A 146 -3.15 21.56 19.35
CA TRP A 146 -2.59 20.76 20.44
C TRP A 146 -1.75 21.64 21.37
N THR A 147 -2.20 21.82 22.60
CA THR A 147 -1.50 22.64 23.59
C THR A 147 -0.35 21.91 24.27
N ASN A 148 -0.37 20.58 24.27
CA ASN A 148 0.65 19.73 24.88
C ASN A 148 0.72 18.33 24.25
N ALA A 149 1.77 17.58 24.56
CA ALA A 149 2.00 16.24 24.01
C ALA A 149 0.96 15.19 24.44
N PHE A 150 0.19 15.43 25.52
CA PHE A 150 -0.86 14.48 25.93
C PHE A 150 -2.10 14.58 25.06
N GLU A 151 -2.43 15.77 24.57
CA GLU A 151 -3.51 15.94 23.57
C GLU A 151 -3.13 15.26 22.27
N PHE A 152 -1.89 15.41 21.83
CA PHE A 152 -1.35 14.66 20.70
C PHE A 152 -1.38 13.13 20.93
N ALA A 153 -1.01 12.67 22.14
CA ALA A 153 -1.07 11.24 22.46
C ALA A 153 -2.51 10.70 22.41
N SER A 154 -3.49 11.50 22.87
CA SER A 154 -4.92 11.14 22.76
C SER A 154 -5.35 11.04 21.31
N TYR A 155 -4.98 12.01 20.48
CA TYR A 155 -5.21 11.97 19.03
C TYR A 155 -4.61 10.71 18.38
N MET A 156 -3.34 10.40 18.67
CA MET A 156 -2.68 9.21 18.13
C MET A 156 -3.32 7.90 18.57
N PHE A 157 -3.85 7.85 19.81
CA PHE A 157 -4.60 6.70 20.29
C PHE A 157 -5.92 6.52 19.51
N GLU A 158 -6.65 7.59 19.26
CA GLU A 158 -7.87 7.57 18.44
C GLU A 158 -7.57 7.18 16.99
N GLU A 159 -6.48 7.69 16.40
CA GLU A 159 -6.03 7.33 15.05
C GLU A 159 -5.71 5.85 14.96
N GLY A 160 -5.02 5.28 15.96
CA GLY A 160 -4.75 3.84 15.99
C GLY A 160 -6.04 2.99 16.02
N GLN A 161 -7.04 3.40 16.80
CA GLN A 161 -8.33 2.71 16.84
C GLN A 161 -9.09 2.88 15.52
N ARG A 162 -9.10 4.08 14.95
CA ARG A 162 -9.75 4.36 13.65
C ARG A 162 -9.12 3.51 12.54
N HIS A 163 -7.79 3.41 12.53
CA HIS A 163 -7.08 2.55 11.60
C HIS A 163 -7.51 1.08 11.73
N ALA A 164 -7.50 0.52 12.92
CA ALA A 164 -7.93 -0.86 13.16
C ALA A 164 -9.39 -1.08 12.72
N ASN A 165 -10.28 -0.13 13.00
CA ASN A 165 -11.69 -0.18 12.61
C ASN A 165 -11.93 -0.07 11.09
N ASN A 166 -10.97 0.43 10.32
CA ASN A 166 -11.05 0.45 8.86
C ASN A 166 -10.44 -0.80 8.24
N VAL A 167 -9.27 -1.21 8.72
CA VAL A 167 -8.49 -2.31 8.13
C VAL A 167 -9.10 -3.68 8.42
N ILE A 168 -9.52 -3.93 9.67
CA ILE A 168 -10.06 -5.25 10.06
C ILE A 168 -11.32 -5.61 9.27
N PRO A 169 -12.34 -4.74 9.12
CA PRO A 169 -13.50 -5.04 8.28
C PRO A 169 -13.14 -5.29 6.82
N PHE A 170 -12.16 -4.55 6.27
CA PHE A 170 -11.67 -4.78 4.93
C PHE A 170 -11.05 -6.18 4.78
N MET A 171 -10.19 -6.61 5.71
CA MET A 171 -9.63 -7.96 5.70
C MET A 171 -10.71 -9.04 5.74
N TYR A 172 -11.77 -8.85 6.54
CA TYR A 172 -12.94 -9.74 6.55
C TYR A 172 -13.67 -9.76 5.21
N ALA A 173 -13.91 -8.58 4.63
CA ALA A 173 -14.60 -8.45 3.34
C ALA A 173 -13.81 -9.10 2.20
N SER A 174 -12.47 -9.08 2.28
CA SER A 174 -11.56 -9.76 1.35
C SER A 174 -11.49 -11.28 1.55
N GLY A 175 -12.26 -11.84 2.49
CA GLY A 175 -12.38 -13.28 2.72
C GLY A 175 -11.32 -13.89 3.64
N LEU A 176 -10.55 -13.08 4.36
CA LEU A 176 -9.58 -13.58 5.32
C LEU A 176 -10.26 -14.18 6.55
N SER A 177 -9.69 -15.27 7.07
CA SER A 177 -10.22 -15.93 8.26
C SER A 177 -10.00 -15.08 9.54
N PRO A 178 -10.92 -15.16 10.54
CA PRO A 178 -10.77 -14.44 11.81
C PRO A 178 -9.44 -14.73 12.52
N ASP A 179 -9.02 -15.99 12.52
CA ASP A 179 -7.78 -16.41 13.19
C ASP A 179 -6.54 -15.82 12.51
N PHE A 180 -6.54 -15.76 11.17
CA PHE A 180 -5.47 -15.12 10.43
C PHE A 180 -5.40 -13.61 10.70
N ILE A 181 -6.56 -12.94 10.64
CA ILE A 181 -6.68 -11.50 10.92
C ILE A 181 -6.16 -11.17 12.32
N HIS A 182 -6.58 -11.99 13.32
CA HIS A 182 -6.08 -11.81 14.69
C HIS A 182 -4.56 -11.97 14.78
N LYS A 183 -4.01 -13.02 14.18
CA LYS A 183 -2.57 -13.29 14.21
C LYS A 183 -1.76 -12.19 13.48
N ALA A 184 -2.21 -11.74 12.33
CA ALA A 184 -1.58 -10.66 11.56
C ALA A 184 -1.52 -9.33 12.33
N ASN A 185 -2.56 -9.05 13.15
CA ASN A 185 -2.64 -7.85 13.99
C ASN A 185 -2.08 -8.05 15.42
N SER A 186 -1.49 -9.20 15.73
CA SER A 186 -0.92 -9.50 17.05
C SER A 186 0.61 -9.58 17.04
N SER A 187 1.23 -9.57 15.88
CA SER A 187 2.69 -9.56 15.74
C SER A 187 3.24 -8.24 16.27
N GLY A 188 4.36 -8.27 16.99
CA GLY A 188 4.97 -7.06 17.54
C GLY A 188 5.39 -6.07 16.42
N SER A 189 5.53 -4.81 16.78
CA SER A 189 5.89 -3.75 15.81
C SER A 189 7.28 -3.96 15.19
N TYR A 190 8.18 -4.61 15.92
CA TYR A 190 9.56 -4.88 15.47
C TYR A 190 9.80 -6.34 15.05
N GLU A 191 8.75 -7.17 15.07
CA GLU A 191 8.83 -8.58 14.71
C GLU A 191 7.93 -8.85 13.50
N MET A 192 8.53 -9.05 12.32
CA MET A 192 7.80 -9.42 11.13
C MET A 192 7.38 -10.89 11.20
N TRP A 193 6.09 -11.16 11.20
CA TRP A 193 5.55 -12.51 11.04
C TRP A 193 5.48 -12.85 9.55
N HIS A 194 6.17 -13.90 9.15
CA HIS A 194 6.08 -14.47 7.81
C HIS A 194 5.29 -15.77 7.86
N PRO A 195 4.00 -15.77 7.52
CA PRO A 195 3.19 -16.98 7.47
C PRO A 195 3.69 -17.94 6.39
N SER A 196 3.59 -19.24 6.66
CA SER A 196 3.80 -20.27 5.64
C SER A 196 2.75 -20.19 4.54
N ARG A 197 3.03 -20.78 3.37
CA ARG A 197 2.04 -20.85 2.28
C ARG A 197 0.75 -21.55 2.75
N GLU A 198 0.85 -22.58 3.58
CA GLU A 198 -0.29 -23.29 4.15
C GLU A 198 -1.14 -22.38 5.05
N GLU A 199 -0.50 -21.56 5.90
CA GLU A 199 -1.19 -20.56 6.72
C GLU A 199 -1.87 -19.48 5.86
N LEU A 200 -1.21 -19.02 4.78
CA LEU A 200 -1.78 -18.05 3.84
C LEU A 200 -3.01 -18.62 3.12
N MET A 201 -2.94 -19.87 2.65
CA MET A 201 -4.07 -20.57 2.03
C MET A 201 -5.22 -20.76 3.01
N ALA A 202 -4.93 -21.32 4.19
CA ALA A 202 -5.94 -21.54 5.22
C ALA A 202 -6.55 -20.25 5.75
N GLY A 203 -5.76 -19.17 5.74
CA GLY A 203 -6.19 -17.83 6.12
C GLY A 203 -6.99 -17.10 5.05
N GLY A 204 -7.11 -17.64 3.85
CA GLY A 204 -7.79 -17.00 2.73
C GLY A 204 -7.03 -15.79 2.13
N VAL A 205 -5.72 -15.68 2.41
CA VAL A 205 -4.88 -14.58 1.93
C VAL A 205 -4.49 -14.79 0.47
N ILE A 206 -4.14 -16.00 0.09
CA ILE A 206 -3.92 -16.42 -1.29
C ILE A 206 -5.09 -17.31 -1.73
N THR A 207 -5.50 -17.16 -2.99
CA THR A 207 -6.69 -17.84 -3.55
C THR A 207 -6.31 -19.05 -4.42
N GLU A 208 -5.05 -19.12 -4.84
CA GLU A 208 -4.50 -20.22 -5.68
C GLU A 208 -3.08 -20.61 -5.23
#